data_ec4cd99cc1e14b742b47f55fca225b58
#
_entry.id   ec4cd99cc1e14b742b47f55fca225b58
#
_cell.length_a   1.000
_cell.length_b   1.000
_cell.length_c   1.000
_cell.angle_alpha   90.00
_cell.angle_beta   90.00
_cell.angle_gamma   90.00
#
_symmetry.space_group_name_H-M   'P 1'
#
loop_
_entity.id
_entity.type
_entity.pdbx_description
1 polymer ?
#
loop_
_entity_poly.entity_id
_entity_poly.type
_entity_poly.pdbx_seq_one_letter_code
_entity_poly.pdbx_strand_id
1 'polypeptide(L)'
;MCNGLVHPIHRLCPRSFLIIMATRSRIGIELSDGSVLSSYHHWDGYPEWLGRILTTHYNSKDKVSDLIDGGDMSTCWNDDHKPEYYGTDCPPSLMTKEEYLDKLHNEEFAYIFRDGEWICYDMHEFGDEDPEIVEIPSGALAC
;
A
#
# COMPACT_ATOMS: atom_id res chain seq x y z
N MET A 1 2.78 15.18 7.30
CA MET A 1 2.70 13.90 7.45
C MET A 1 3.99 13.19 7.31
N CYS A 2 3.94 12.07 7.34
CA CYS A 2 5.15 11.36 7.29
C CYS A 2 5.91 11.71 6.07
N ASN A 3 6.19 12.17 6.02
CA ASN A 3 6.90 12.30 5.09
C ASN A 3 7.92 12.83 5.04
N GLY A 4 7.67 12.70 5.42
CA GLY A 4 8.46 12.83 5.29
C GLY A 4 9.20 12.92 5.21
N LEU A 5 9.12 12.97 5.70
CA LEU A 5 9.86 12.93 5.77
C LEU A 5 10.54 12.71 5.43
N VAL A 6 10.44 12.63 5.40
CA VAL A 6 11.11 12.19 5.16
C VAL A 6 11.71 11.89 4.91
N HIS A 7 11.57 11.80 5.10
CA HIS A 7 12.18 11.26 4.89
C HIS A 7 13.13 11.10 4.59
N PRO A 8 13.30 11.00 4.91
CA PRO A 8 14.19 10.84 4.64
C PRO A 8 14.78 10.32 4.13
N ILE A 9 14.76 9.92 4.05
CA ILE A 9 15.25 9.38 3.63
C ILE A 9 15.63 9.29 2.84
N HIS A 10 15.46 9.35 2.56
CA HIS A 10 15.62 9.18 1.74
C HIS A 10 16.38 9.60 1.26
N ARG A 11 16.65 9.97 1.45
CA ARG A 11 17.22 10.26 1.06
C ARG A 11 18.04 10.00 0.49
N LEU A 12 18.19 9.70 0.57
CA LEU A 12 18.83 9.30 0.15
C LEU A 12 19.39 9.23 -0.62
N CYS A 13 19.32 9.45 -0.98
CA CYS A 13 19.89 9.02 -1.60
C CYS A 13 20.36 9.13 -2.73
N PRO A 14 21.39 9.03 -2.90
CA PRO A 14 21.95 9.16 -4.10
C PRO A 14 21.62 8.15 -4.94
N ARG A 15 21.47 7.22 -4.63
CA ARG A 15 20.96 6.34 -5.45
C ARG A 15 19.69 6.78 -5.75
N SER A 16 19.42 7.99 -5.75
CA SER A 16 18.12 8.41 -6.03
C SER A 16 17.61 7.91 -7.32
N PHE A 17 18.45 7.72 -8.30
CA PHE A 17 17.89 7.20 -9.51
C PHE A 17 17.44 5.78 -9.31
N LEU A 18 17.87 5.12 -8.30
CA LEU A 18 17.38 3.81 -8.04
C LEU A 18 16.02 3.86 -7.47
N ILE A 19 15.67 4.98 -6.91
CA ILE A 19 14.39 5.07 -6.35
C ILE A 19 13.35 4.99 -7.35
N ILE A 20 13.69 5.29 -8.57
CA ILE A 20 12.75 5.11 -9.61
C ILE A 20 12.21 3.73 -9.62
N MET A 21 12.92 2.81 -9.06
CA MET A 21 12.46 1.44 -9.06
C MET A 21 11.45 1.15 -7.97
N ALA A 22 11.29 2.04 -7.02
CA ALA A 22 10.30 1.82 -5.98
C ALA A 22 8.91 1.94 -6.57
N THR A 23 8.07 0.95 -6.36
CA THR A 23 6.67 1.01 -6.76
C THR A 23 5.86 1.24 -5.50
N ARG A 24 5.39 2.47 -5.33
CA ARG A 24 4.72 2.89 -4.10
C ARG A 24 3.26 2.55 -4.15
N SER A 25 2.71 2.23 -3.00
CA SER A 25 1.31 1.85 -2.92
C SER A 25 0.73 2.21 -1.56
N ARG A 26 -0.57 2.03 -1.42
CA ARG A 26 -1.23 2.13 -0.12
C ARG A 26 -2.03 0.86 0.11
N ILE A 27 -2.08 0.46 1.36
CA ILE A 27 -2.82 -0.74 1.77
C ILE A 27 -3.94 -0.25 2.67
N GLY A 28 -5.18 -0.51 2.30
CA GLY A 28 -6.33 0.00 3.03
C GLY A 28 -7.36 -1.05 3.35
N ILE A 29 -8.16 -0.76 4.35
CA ILE A 29 -9.32 -1.58 4.70
C ILE A 29 -10.54 -0.67 4.72
N GLU A 30 -11.60 -1.12 4.07
CA GLU A 30 -12.85 -0.35 4.03
C GLU A 30 -13.63 -0.61 5.31
N LEU A 31 -13.99 0.46 5.99
CA LEU A 31 -14.72 0.38 7.26
C LEU A 31 -16.22 0.37 7.01
N SER A 32 -16.99 0.15 8.06
CA SER A 32 -18.42 -0.02 7.92
C SER A 32 -19.13 1.21 7.39
N ASP A 33 -18.55 2.39 7.57
CA ASP A 33 -19.14 3.62 7.05
C ASP A 33 -18.65 3.96 5.65
N GLY A 34 -17.87 3.09 5.03
CA GLY A 34 -17.36 3.33 3.68
C GLY A 34 -16.04 4.07 3.61
N SER A 35 -15.53 4.55 4.75
CA SER A 35 -14.21 5.18 4.75
C SER A 35 -13.13 4.12 4.69
N VAL A 36 -11.89 4.57 4.43
CA VAL A 36 -10.76 3.66 4.29
C VAL A 36 -9.68 4.05 5.27
N LEU A 37 -9.26 3.10 6.09
CA LEU A 37 -8.10 3.27 6.95
C LEU A 37 -6.93 2.62 6.22
N SER A 38 -5.83 3.34 6.05
CA SER A 38 -4.75 2.85 5.20
C SER A 38 -3.38 3.22 5.71
N SER A 39 -2.38 2.48 5.25
CA SER A 39 -0.99 2.85 5.46
C SER A 39 -0.25 2.86 4.12
N TYR A 40 0.81 3.65 4.08
CA TYR A 40 1.67 3.74 2.91
C TYR A 40 2.62 2.54 2.89
N HIS A 41 2.91 2.03 1.68
CA HIS A 41 3.79 0.89 1.46
C HIS A 41 4.79 1.27 0.38
N HIS A 42 6.08 1.14 0.65
CA HIS A 42 7.11 1.73 -0.21
C HIS A 42 7.63 0.82 -1.33
N TRP A 43 8.00 -0.42 -1.01
CA TRP A 43 8.70 -1.25 -1.98
C TRP A 43 7.79 -2.27 -2.65
N ASP A 44 7.94 -2.40 -3.98
CA ASP A 44 7.33 -3.50 -4.74
C ASP A 44 5.82 -3.57 -4.58
N GLY A 45 5.15 -2.42 -4.70
CA GLY A 45 3.71 -2.35 -4.50
C GLY A 45 2.86 -2.86 -5.65
N TYR A 46 3.48 -3.42 -6.69
CA TYR A 46 2.72 -3.88 -7.85
C TYR A 46 2.01 -5.20 -7.55
N PRO A 47 0.92 -5.48 -8.30
CA PRO A 47 0.08 -6.63 -7.96
C PRO A 47 0.78 -7.98 -8.00
N GLU A 48 1.79 -8.12 -8.86
CA GLU A 48 2.52 -9.39 -8.99
C GLU A 48 3.30 -9.73 -7.74
N TRP A 49 3.65 -8.76 -6.91
CA TRP A 49 4.34 -9.01 -5.66
C TRP A 49 3.44 -8.70 -4.48
N LEU A 50 3.11 -7.42 -4.27
CA LEU A 50 2.33 -7.04 -3.09
C LEU A 50 0.94 -7.67 -3.11
N GLY A 51 0.29 -7.68 -4.28
CA GLY A 51 -1.03 -8.28 -4.38
C GLY A 51 -1.03 -9.74 -3.96
N ARG A 52 -0.02 -10.49 -4.38
CA ARG A 52 0.07 -11.90 -4.01
C ARG A 52 0.34 -12.08 -2.53
N ILE A 53 1.19 -11.22 -1.95
CA ILE A 53 1.47 -11.27 -0.51
C ILE A 53 0.20 -11.00 0.28
N LEU A 54 -0.54 -9.96 -0.11
CA LEU A 54 -1.75 -9.60 0.62
C LEU A 54 -2.80 -10.70 0.54
N THR A 55 -3.02 -11.24 -0.65
CA THR A 55 -4.07 -12.26 -0.82
C THR A 55 -3.68 -13.57 -0.15
N THR A 56 -2.40 -13.87 -0.03
CA THR A 56 -1.94 -15.13 0.55
C THR A 56 -1.80 -15.04 2.06
N HIS A 57 -1.24 -13.94 2.57
CA HIS A 57 -0.84 -13.87 3.98
C HIS A 57 -1.68 -12.92 4.81
N TYR A 58 -2.42 -12.00 4.21
CA TYR A 58 -3.24 -11.03 4.92
C TYR A 58 -4.67 -11.15 4.39
N ASN A 59 -5.25 -12.32 4.63
CA ASN A 59 -6.53 -12.68 4.00
C ASN A 59 -7.71 -12.68 4.95
N SER A 60 -7.60 -12.02 6.08
CA SER A 60 -8.71 -11.87 7.01
C SER A 60 -8.72 -10.46 7.57
N LYS A 61 -9.87 -10.04 8.06
CA LYS A 61 -10.02 -8.72 8.61
C LYS A 61 -9.02 -8.47 9.74
N ASP A 62 -8.84 -9.46 10.61
CA ASP A 62 -7.93 -9.29 11.74
C ASP A 62 -6.49 -9.12 11.28
N LYS A 63 -6.07 -9.92 10.30
CA LYS A 63 -4.71 -9.82 9.79
C LYS A 63 -4.47 -8.49 9.08
N VAL A 64 -5.46 -8.02 8.33
CA VAL A 64 -5.35 -6.76 7.61
C VAL A 64 -5.33 -5.60 8.59
N SER A 65 -6.19 -5.63 9.60
CA SER A 65 -6.24 -4.56 10.58
C SER A 65 -4.94 -4.48 11.36
N ASP A 66 -4.38 -5.62 11.76
CA ASP A 66 -3.11 -5.63 12.47
C ASP A 66 -1.99 -5.05 11.61
N LEU A 67 -1.99 -5.40 10.32
CA LEU A 67 -0.97 -4.88 9.42
C LEU A 67 -1.05 -3.36 9.31
N ILE A 68 -2.24 -2.85 9.09
CA ILE A 68 -2.43 -1.41 8.89
C ILE A 68 -2.19 -0.62 10.17
N ASP A 69 -2.52 -1.20 11.31
CA ASP A 69 -2.37 -0.50 12.59
C ASP A 69 -0.93 -0.10 12.89
N GLY A 70 0.04 -0.78 12.30
CA GLY A 70 1.44 -0.40 12.48
C GLY A 70 1.82 0.87 11.78
N GLY A 71 0.99 1.37 10.88
CA GLY A 71 1.23 2.62 10.18
C GLY A 71 1.99 2.43 8.88
N ASP A 72 2.59 3.50 8.40
CA ASP A 72 3.31 3.46 7.14
C ASP A 72 4.51 2.53 7.23
N MET A 73 4.82 1.84 6.14
CA MET A 73 5.83 0.78 6.17
C MET A 73 6.70 0.81 4.93
N SER A 74 7.92 0.33 5.06
CA SER A 74 8.78 0.17 3.91
C SER A 74 8.36 -1.08 3.13
N THR A 75 7.99 -2.14 3.83
CA THR A 75 7.47 -3.34 3.20
C THR A 75 6.60 -4.09 4.20
N CYS A 76 5.64 -4.83 3.70
CA CYS A 76 4.81 -5.67 4.55
C CYS A 76 5.38 -7.08 4.70
N TRP A 77 6.47 -7.41 4.01
CA TRP A 77 6.98 -8.77 3.97
C TRP A 77 8.49 -8.75 3.74
N ASN A 78 9.25 -8.63 4.83
CA ASN A 78 10.70 -8.58 4.74
C ASN A 78 11.28 -9.99 4.73
N ASP A 79 12.58 -10.13 4.86
CA ASP A 79 13.25 -11.41 4.84
C ASP A 79 12.79 -12.33 5.97
N ASP A 80 12.29 -11.77 7.05
CA ASP A 80 11.75 -12.54 8.18
C ASP A 80 10.25 -12.74 8.05
N HIS A 81 9.68 -12.38 6.92
CA HIS A 81 8.25 -12.50 6.63
C HIS A 81 7.41 -11.64 7.59
N LYS A 82 7.89 -10.45 7.86
CA LYS A 82 7.23 -9.51 8.78
C LYS A 82 7.23 -8.12 8.16
N PRO A 83 6.29 -7.28 8.57
CA PRO A 83 6.30 -5.90 8.10
C PRO A 83 7.41 -5.10 8.76
N GLU A 84 7.92 -4.12 8.02
CA GLU A 84 8.89 -3.16 8.54
C GLU A 84 8.25 -1.79 8.50
N TYR A 85 7.94 -1.26 9.66
CA TYR A 85 7.27 0.03 9.79
C TYR A 85 8.28 1.14 9.97
N TYR A 86 7.91 2.35 9.53
CA TYR A 86 8.78 3.50 9.69
C TYR A 86 8.82 4.02 11.13
N GLY A 87 7.78 3.74 11.91
CA GLY A 87 7.79 4.12 13.30
C GLY A 87 6.48 4.75 13.71
N THR A 88 6.39 5.10 14.99
CA THR A 88 5.15 5.60 15.54
C THR A 88 4.80 7.00 15.06
N ASP A 89 5.74 7.68 14.42
CA ASP A 89 5.47 9.00 13.86
C ASP A 89 4.66 8.92 12.58
N CYS A 90 4.44 7.74 12.04
CA CYS A 90 3.75 7.57 10.77
C CYS A 90 2.54 6.66 10.94
N PRO A 91 1.53 7.11 11.67
CA PRO A 91 0.35 6.29 11.92
C PRO A 91 -0.49 6.09 10.65
N PRO A 92 -1.40 5.14 10.66
CA PRO A 92 -2.29 4.97 9.52
C PRO A 92 -3.19 6.19 9.35
N SER A 93 -3.67 6.36 8.12
CA SER A 93 -4.51 7.51 7.76
C SER A 93 -5.93 7.06 7.50
N LEU A 94 -6.89 7.87 7.94
CA LEU A 94 -8.30 7.63 7.68
C LEU A 94 -8.79 8.64 6.66
N MET A 95 -9.43 8.19 5.60
CA MET A 95 -9.92 9.10 4.58
C MET A 95 -11.16 8.51 3.92
N THR A 96 -11.90 9.34 3.19
CA THR A 96 -13.02 8.83 2.41
C THR A 96 -12.48 7.99 1.27
N LYS A 97 -13.36 7.18 0.69
CA LYS A 97 -12.94 6.35 -0.44
C LYS A 97 -12.54 7.23 -1.63
N GLU A 98 -13.23 8.35 -1.83
CA GLU A 98 -12.88 9.28 -2.89
C GLU A 98 -11.48 9.86 -2.69
N GLU A 99 -11.14 10.23 -1.46
CA GLU A 99 -9.82 10.74 -1.16
C GLU A 99 -8.77 9.66 -1.35
N TYR A 100 -9.09 8.43 -0.96
CA TYR A 100 -8.16 7.32 -1.06
C TYR A 100 -7.80 7.03 -2.52
N LEU A 101 -8.76 7.16 -3.41
CA LEU A 101 -8.55 6.86 -4.83
C LEU A 101 -8.26 8.10 -5.66
N ASP A 102 -7.86 9.20 -5.01
CA ASP A 102 -7.54 10.43 -5.70
C ASP A 102 -6.17 10.30 -6.36
N LYS A 103 -6.14 10.51 -7.66
CA LYS A 103 -4.90 10.39 -8.44
C LYS A 103 -3.87 11.43 -8.09
N LEU A 104 -4.21 12.40 -7.25
CA LEU A 104 -3.23 13.37 -6.80
C LEU A 104 -2.23 12.79 -5.81
N HIS A 105 -2.52 11.63 -5.25
CA HIS A 105 -1.54 10.92 -4.46
C HIS A 105 -0.48 10.33 -5.39
N ASN A 106 0.70 10.14 -4.88
CA ASN A 106 1.82 9.71 -5.71
C ASN A 106 2.02 8.21 -5.76
N GLU A 107 1.14 7.45 -5.18
CA GLU A 107 1.26 6.00 -5.21
C GLU A 107 0.82 5.45 -6.56
N GLU A 108 1.49 4.42 -7.02
CA GLU A 108 1.15 3.78 -8.28
C GLU A 108 -0.01 2.81 -8.16
N PHE A 109 -0.19 2.21 -6.99
CA PHE A 109 -1.28 1.26 -6.78
C PHE A 109 -1.94 1.51 -5.43
N ALA A 110 -3.24 1.26 -5.36
CA ALA A 110 -3.99 1.35 -4.11
C ALA A 110 -4.76 0.06 -3.91
N TYR A 111 -4.65 -0.51 -2.72
CA TYR A 111 -5.32 -1.76 -2.38
C TYR A 111 -6.38 -1.50 -1.32
N ILE A 112 -7.53 -2.14 -1.48
CA ILE A 112 -8.62 -2.06 -0.49
C ILE A 112 -9.08 -3.46 -0.14
N PHE A 113 -9.06 -3.79 1.15
CA PHE A 113 -9.65 -5.03 1.65
C PHE A 113 -11.11 -4.75 1.95
N ARG A 114 -12.00 -5.52 1.33
CA ARG A 114 -13.43 -5.27 1.42
C ARG A 114 -14.15 -6.59 1.27
N ASP A 115 -15.02 -6.89 2.22
CA ASP A 115 -15.85 -8.10 2.17
C ASP A 115 -15.02 -9.37 2.00
N GLY A 116 -13.87 -9.41 2.67
CA GLY A 116 -13.01 -10.60 2.65
C GLY A 116 -12.11 -10.73 1.44
N GLU A 117 -12.08 -9.72 0.58
CA GLU A 117 -11.30 -9.79 -0.64
C GLU A 117 -10.48 -8.53 -0.85
N TRP A 118 -9.37 -8.66 -1.58
CA TRP A 118 -8.53 -7.54 -1.94
C TRP A 118 -8.89 -7.03 -3.33
N ILE A 119 -8.99 -5.72 -3.46
CA ILE A 119 -9.20 -5.04 -4.74
C ILE A 119 -7.99 -4.16 -4.97
N CYS A 120 -7.39 -4.25 -6.14
CA CYS A 120 -6.22 -3.45 -6.49
C CYS A 120 -6.62 -2.43 -7.55
N TYR A 121 -6.24 -1.17 -7.33
CA TYR A 121 -6.49 -0.10 -8.29
C TYR A 121 -5.18 0.39 -8.85
N ASP A 122 -5.13 0.56 -10.17
CA ASP A 122 -3.99 1.16 -10.84
C ASP A 122 -4.18 2.67 -10.78
N MET A 123 -3.28 3.33 -10.09
CA MET A 123 -3.40 4.77 -9.83
C MET A 123 -2.61 5.61 -10.81
N HIS A 124 -2.05 5.00 -11.84
CA HIS A 124 -1.34 5.76 -12.86
C HIS A 124 -2.30 6.71 -13.54
N GLU A 125 -1.80 7.89 -13.85
CA GLU A 125 -2.67 8.90 -14.39
C GLU A 125 -2.83 8.76 -15.88
N PHE A 126 -4.08 8.71 -16.34
CA PHE A 126 -4.37 8.64 -17.76
C PHE A 126 -5.48 9.65 -18.05
N GLY A 127 -5.20 10.91 -17.82
CA GLY A 127 -6.19 11.95 -18.05
C GLY A 127 -7.18 12.03 -16.91
N ASP A 128 -8.45 12.19 -17.22
CA ASP A 128 -9.49 12.40 -16.22
C ASP A 128 -10.21 11.13 -15.81
N GLU A 129 -9.72 9.98 -16.24
CA GLU A 129 -10.45 8.75 -15.96
C GLU A 129 -10.23 8.28 -14.53
N ASP A 130 -11.22 7.58 -13.98
CA ASP A 130 -11.12 7.01 -12.65
C ASP A 130 -10.04 5.93 -12.61
N PRO A 131 -9.48 5.66 -11.44
CA PRO A 131 -8.53 4.57 -11.32
C PRO A 131 -9.15 3.25 -11.75
N GLU A 132 -8.35 2.44 -12.42
CA GLU A 132 -8.82 1.20 -12.99
C GLU A 132 -8.58 0.04 -12.06
N ILE A 133 -9.55 -0.84 -11.88
CA ILE A 133 -9.36 -2.05 -11.11
C ILE A 133 -8.54 -3.02 -11.94
N VAL A 134 -7.47 -3.53 -11.35
CA VAL A 134 -6.61 -4.48 -12.05
C VAL A 134 -6.60 -5.79 -11.30
N GLU A 135 -6.33 -6.85 -12.04
CA GLU A 135 -6.36 -8.19 -11.48
C GLU A 135 -5.12 -8.47 -10.66
N ILE A 136 -5.29 -9.13 -9.52
CA ILE A 136 -4.18 -9.60 -8.72
C ILE A 136 -3.91 -11.03 -9.14
N PRO A 137 -2.69 -11.35 -9.60
CA PRO A 137 -2.39 -12.73 -10.00
C PRO A 137 -2.59 -13.68 -8.82
N SER A 138 -3.12 -14.87 -9.10
CA SER A 138 -3.37 -15.82 -8.05
C SER A 138 -2.11 -16.60 -7.68
N GLY A 139 -2.10 -17.15 -6.49
CA GLY A 139 -1.02 -17.99 -6.03
C GLY A 139 0.03 -17.22 -5.24
N ALA A 140 0.74 -17.96 -4.39
CA ALA A 140 1.80 -17.36 -3.59
C ALA A 140 3.05 -17.17 -4.42
N LEU A 141 3.90 -16.25 -3.96
CA LEU A 141 5.20 -16.10 -4.59
C LEU A 141 6.05 -17.33 -4.32
N ALA A 142 6.83 -17.68 -5.32
CA ALA A 142 7.76 -18.78 -5.15
C ALA A 142 9.04 -18.20 -4.59
N CYS A 143 9.27 -18.27 -3.34
CA CYS A 143 10.50 -17.75 -2.78
C CYS A 143 11.06 -18.59 -1.67
#